data_4ebcd5ae0b7a95837ea57a54afbe66a1
#
_entry.id   4ebcd5ae0b7a95837ea57a54afbe66a1
#
_cell.length_a   1.000
_cell.length_b   1.000
_cell.length_c   1.000
_cell.angle_alpha   90.00
_cell.angle_beta   90.00
_cell.angle_gamma   90.00
#
_symmetry.space_group_name_H-M   'P 1'
#
loop_
_entity.id
_entity.type
_entity.pdbx_description
1 polymer ?
#
loop_
_entity_poly.entity_id
_entity_poly.type
_entity_poly.pdbx_seq_one_letter_code
_entity_poly.pdbx_strand_id
1 'polypeptide(L)'
;MKKNKIIILKNGTDVFGKKIEILINEEIIEKISENIEEKEFLNKENVKIIDVEKKLIMPGVIDVHTHMREPGITYKEDFETGSKACAKGGITTFYDMPNTVPATTTLENLLNKKELAGKKSVVNFGIHFGGSKNNNIDEIRKVLEKKEANTVKIFMNVTTGEMLIEDDEILKGIFENSELVLVHAENEMIDKAIALNQKYGKGLYVCHIPSADELKKVIEAKKNNKLNNEKHPIFAEVTPHHLFLNEKIRESNERNKMLLRMKPELRKKSDNEFLWKAINEGCIDTIGTDHAPHLIEEKMEKVTFGMPGVETSLALMLTAYNEGKIKLPVIQKLMCENPAEIMKIVRRGKLKEGYYADVIVVDTEKEWIAGVDDTLESKCGWTPYENWKLKGKNIMTIVNGEIVYEKGKINENAKKGKAIEFLK
;
A
#
# COMPACT_ATOMS: atom_id res chain seq x y z
N MET A 1 6.55 26.62 26.61
CA MET A 1 6.76 26.35 25.19
C MET A 1 6.93 24.83 25.04
N LYS A 2 6.21 24.15 24.14
CA LYS A 2 6.52 22.76 23.82
C LYS A 2 7.93 22.73 23.24
N LYS A 3 8.82 21.90 23.81
CA LYS A 3 10.19 21.75 23.31
C LYS A 3 10.12 20.92 22.03
N ASN A 4 10.64 21.46 20.92
CA ASN A 4 10.63 20.78 19.61
C ASN A 4 11.40 19.47 19.71
N LYS A 5 10.80 18.39 19.19
CA LYS A 5 11.43 17.08 19.08
C LYS A 5 12.27 17.05 17.81
N ILE A 6 13.54 16.74 17.94
CA ILE A 6 14.47 16.62 16.81
C ILE A 6 15.00 15.19 16.73
N ILE A 7 14.98 14.62 15.53
CA ILE A 7 15.65 13.35 15.22
C ILE A 7 16.68 13.61 14.12
N ILE A 8 17.89 13.10 14.31
CA ILE A 8 18.93 13.13 13.29
C ILE A 8 19.30 11.70 12.95
N LEU A 9 19.04 11.28 11.70
CA LEU A 9 19.53 10.02 11.15
C LEU A 9 20.89 10.27 10.53
N LYS A 10 21.90 9.55 11.04
CA LYS A 10 23.30 9.69 10.62
C LYS A 10 23.77 8.47 9.84
N ASN A 11 24.74 8.70 8.95
CA ASN A 11 25.46 7.64 8.25
C ASN A 11 24.56 6.67 7.47
N GLY A 12 23.48 7.16 6.86
CA GLY A 12 22.63 6.36 5.98
C GLY A 12 23.06 6.43 4.51
N THR A 13 22.45 5.61 3.68
CA THR A 13 22.58 5.64 2.22
C THR A 13 21.19 5.76 1.58
N ASP A 14 21.10 6.45 0.44
CA ASP A 14 19.89 6.46 -0.38
C ASP A 14 19.83 5.27 -1.34
N VAL A 15 18.77 5.16 -2.13
CA VAL A 15 18.58 4.08 -3.13
C VAL A 15 19.59 4.10 -4.29
N PHE A 16 20.40 5.16 -4.41
CA PHE A 16 21.48 5.30 -5.38
C PHE A 16 22.86 5.01 -4.77
N GLY A 17 22.91 4.65 -3.47
CA GLY A 17 24.15 4.39 -2.72
C GLY A 17 24.89 5.64 -2.26
N LYS A 18 24.29 6.84 -2.37
CA LYS A 18 24.87 8.07 -1.85
C LYS A 18 24.70 8.16 -0.34
N LYS A 19 25.72 8.63 0.37
CA LYS A 19 25.60 8.95 1.79
C LYS A 19 24.56 10.05 1.99
N ILE A 20 23.64 9.84 2.91
CA ILE A 20 22.66 10.84 3.34
C ILE A 20 22.49 10.85 4.85
N GLU A 21 22.23 12.01 5.39
CA GLU A 21 21.81 12.26 6.77
C GLU A 21 20.54 13.10 6.75
N ILE A 22 19.62 12.84 7.65
CA ILE A 22 18.32 13.50 7.67
C ILE A 22 18.09 14.15 9.03
N LEU A 23 17.81 15.45 9.02
CA LEU A 23 17.30 16.19 10.16
C LEU A 23 15.78 16.26 10.08
N ILE A 24 15.14 15.70 11.07
CA ILE A 24 13.70 15.76 11.28
C ILE A 24 13.42 16.70 12.44
N ASN A 25 12.62 17.72 12.20
CA ASN A 25 12.13 18.65 13.21
C ASN A 25 10.61 18.51 13.33
N GLU A 26 10.14 18.05 14.49
CA GLU A 26 8.74 17.67 14.72
C GLU A 26 8.28 16.66 13.65
N GLU A 27 7.35 17.04 12.78
CA GLU A 27 6.74 16.15 11.78
C GLU A 27 7.39 16.25 10.39
N ILE A 28 8.39 17.13 10.21
CA ILE A 28 8.87 17.52 8.89
C ILE A 28 10.35 17.18 8.72
N ILE A 29 10.71 16.76 7.52
CA ILE A 29 12.11 16.69 7.09
C ILE A 29 12.60 18.12 6.90
N GLU A 30 13.43 18.60 7.81
CA GLU A 30 13.96 19.96 7.77
C GLU A 30 15.18 20.06 6.85
N LYS A 31 16.07 19.05 6.87
CA LYS A 31 17.30 19.06 6.08
C LYS A 31 17.70 17.66 5.64
N ILE A 32 18.22 17.56 4.42
CA ILE A 32 18.88 16.37 3.89
C ILE A 32 20.29 16.78 3.43
N SER A 33 21.33 16.09 3.89
CA SER A 33 22.73 16.44 3.61
C SER A 33 23.61 15.21 3.69
N GLU A 34 24.83 15.26 3.14
CA GLU A 34 25.84 14.22 3.37
C GLU A 34 26.46 14.30 4.78
N ASN A 35 26.37 15.46 5.43
CA ASN A 35 26.84 15.69 6.80
C ASN A 35 25.97 16.75 7.49
N ILE A 36 25.48 16.42 8.68
CA ILE A 36 24.76 17.33 9.59
C ILE A 36 25.61 17.49 10.84
N GLU A 37 26.03 18.72 11.12
CA GLU A 37 26.90 19.04 12.27
C GLU A 37 26.15 18.84 13.60
N GLU A 38 26.55 17.86 14.37
CA GLU A 38 25.91 17.54 15.67
C GLU A 38 26.07 18.65 16.69
N LYS A 39 27.18 19.40 16.61
CA LYS A 39 27.49 20.50 17.52
C LYS A 39 26.38 21.54 17.61
N GLU A 40 25.63 21.76 16.54
CA GLU A 40 24.51 22.69 16.48
C GLU A 40 23.32 22.26 17.37
N PHE A 41 23.32 21.00 17.79
CA PHE A 41 22.20 20.36 18.51
C PHE A 41 22.56 19.92 19.93
N LEU A 42 23.85 19.93 20.33
CA LEU A 42 24.32 19.44 21.63
C LEU A 42 23.67 20.15 22.83
N ASN A 43 23.27 21.40 22.65
CA ASN A 43 22.64 22.21 23.69
C ASN A 43 21.11 22.28 23.58
N LYS A 44 20.50 21.55 22.61
CA LYS A 44 19.05 21.49 22.45
C LYS A 44 18.50 20.31 23.23
N GLU A 45 17.50 20.57 24.04
CA GLU A 45 16.74 19.49 24.69
C GLU A 45 15.86 18.74 23.67
N ASN A 46 15.58 17.44 23.91
CA ASN A 46 14.77 16.56 23.04
C ASN A 46 15.38 16.26 21.66
N VAL A 47 16.69 16.13 21.56
CA VAL A 47 17.38 15.67 20.36
C VAL A 47 17.72 14.19 20.50
N LYS A 48 17.31 13.38 19.51
CA LYS A 48 17.71 11.98 19.36
C LYS A 48 18.59 11.84 18.12
N ILE A 49 19.87 11.50 18.29
CA ILE A 49 20.80 11.21 17.20
C ILE A 49 20.88 9.69 17.05
N ILE A 50 20.70 9.20 15.84
CA ILE A 50 20.65 7.77 15.53
C ILE A 50 21.62 7.48 14.39
N ASP A 51 22.66 6.73 14.66
CA ASP A 51 23.54 6.18 13.63
C ASP A 51 22.85 4.95 13.01
N VAL A 52 22.57 5.03 11.72
CA VAL A 52 21.92 3.92 11.00
C VAL A 52 22.94 3.00 10.31
N GLU A 53 24.24 3.12 10.63
CA GLU A 53 25.28 2.15 10.27
C GLU A 53 25.33 1.81 8.77
N LYS A 54 25.25 2.83 7.92
CA LYS A 54 25.21 2.70 6.44
C LYS A 54 23.98 1.95 5.90
N LYS A 55 22.94 1.78 6.71
CA LYS A 55 21.68 1.19 6.22
C LYS A 55 21.00 2.12 5.23
N LEU A 56 20.13 1.53 4.43
CA LEU A 56 19.33 2.25 3.44
C LEU A 56 18.26 3.09 4.15
N ILE A 57 18.19 4.38 3.80
CA ILE A 57 17.10 5.26 4.19
C ILE A 57 16.20 5.49 2.99
N MET A 58 14.90 5.20 3.13
CA MET A 58 13.88 5.40 2.09
C MET A 58 12.72 6.23 2.62
N PRO A 59 11.91 6.84 1.73
CA PRO A 59 10.57 7.27 2.10
C PRO A 59 9.79 6.08 2.63
N GLY A 60 8.87 6.30 3.54
CA GLY A 60 7.95 5.27 3.98
C GLY A 60 7.12 4.71 2.84
N VAL A 61 6.88 3.41 2.86
CA VAL A 61 6.02 2.74 1.88
C VAL A 61 4.59 3.24 2.02
N ILE A 62 3.92 3.43 0.88
CA ILE A 62 2.51 3.79 0.77
C ILE A 62 1.78 2.63 0.11
N ASP A 63 0.97 1.92 0.87
CA ASP A 63 0.18 0.80 0.38
C ASP A 63 -1.26 1.27 0.09
N VAL A 64 -1.59 1.33 -1.18
CA VAL A 64 -2.90 1.84 -1.63
C VAL A 64 -3.99 0.77 -1.71
N HIS A 65 -3.71 -0.45 -1.22
CA HIS A 65 -4.64 -1.57 -1.33
C HIS A 65 -4.62 -2.47 -0.10
N THR A 66 -5.43 -2.14 0.91
CA THR A 66 -5.55 -2.94 2.14
C THR A 66 -7.01 -3.13 2.56
N HIS A 67 -7.26 -4.20 3.32
CA HIS A 67 -8.54 -4.52 3.93
C HIS A 67 -8.36 -4.71 5.44
N MET A 68 -8.41 -3.61 6.21
CA MET A 68 -8.23 -3.62 7.67
C MET A 68 -9.43 -4.17 8.43
N ARG A 69 -10.46 -4.62 7.70
CA ARG A 69 -11.62 -5.34 8.25
C ARG A 69 -12.47 -4.57 9.28
N GLU A 70 -12.14 -3.34 9.56
CA GLU A 70 -12.89 -2.49 10.50
C GLU A 70 -13.60 -1.34 9.75
N PRO A 71 -14.87 -1.10 10.05
CA PRO A 71 -15.73 -1.73 11.06
C PRO A 71 -16.30 -3.10 10.66
N GLY A 72 -16.81 -3.84 11.64
CA GLY A 72 -17.72 -4.97 11.49
C GLY A 72 -17.08 -6.35 11.37
N ILE A 73 -15.79 -6.46 10.99
CA ILE A 73 -15.11 -7.75 10.79
C ILE A 73 -13.80 -7.79 11.61
N THR A 74 -13.79 -7.11 12.75
CA THR A 74 -12.62 -6.86 13.59
C THR A 74 -11.99 -8.12 14.22
N TYR A 75 -12.67 -9.24 14.15
CA TYR A 75 -12.09 -10.51 14.58
C TYR A 75 -11.01 -11.04 13.63
N LYS A 76 -11.00 -10.59 12.35
CA LYS A 76 -9.98 -10.95 11.36
C LYS A 76 -8.77 -10.01 11.40
N GLU A 77 -9.04 -8.72 11.50
CA GLU A 77 -8.08 -7.62 11.56
C GLU A 77 -8.78 -6.36 12.03
N ASP A 78 -8.04 -5.38 12.55
CA ASP A 78 -8.53 -4.05 12.86
C ASP A 78 -7.47 -2.98 12.58
N PHE A 79 -7.83 -1.69 12.73
CA PHE A 79 -6.91 -0.59 12.49
C PHE A 79 -5.72 -0.59 13.46
N GLU A 80 -5.85 -1.13 14.66
CA GLU A 80 -4.74 -1.18 15.61
C GLU A 80 -3.70 -2.21 15.17
N THR A 81 -4.10 -3.47 15.04
CA THR A 81 -3.18 -4.57 14.71
C THR A 81 -2.68 -4.48 13.26
N GLY A 82 -3.57 -4.16 12.30
CA GLY A 82 -3.17 -3.97 10.91
C GLY A 82 -2.20 -2.80 10.71
N SER A 83 -2.38 -1.68 11.43
CA SER A 83 -1.43 -0.57 11.33
C SER A 83 -0.08 -0.86 12.01
N LYS A 84 -0.04 -1.65 13.07
CA LYS A 84 1.20 -2.16 13.67
C LYS A 84 1.94 -3.08 12.69
N ALA A 85 1.20 -3.95 12.02
CA ALA A 85 1.73 -4.80 10.94
C ALA A 85 2.29 -3.96 9.77
N CYS A 86 1.60 -2.90 9.37
CA CYS A 86 2.10 -1.90 8.42
C CYS A 86 3.41 -1.27 8.88
N ALA A 87 3.46 -0.75 10.11
CA ALA A 87 4.66 -0.11 10.66
C ALA A 87 5.86 -1.05 10.66
N LYS A 88 5.67 -2.31 11.05
CA LYS A 88 6.71 -3.34 11.01
C LYS A 88 7.17 -3.65 9.59
N GLY A 89 6.25 -3.70 8.63
CA GLY A 89 6.54 -3.89 7.21
C GLY A 89 7.18 -2.70 6.50
N GLY A 90 7.34 -1.54 7.18
CA GLY A 90 7.87 -0.31 6.60
C GLY A 90 6.83 0.56 5.89
N ILE A 91 5.54 0.24 6.06
CA ILE A 91 4.42 1.00 5.50
C ILE A 91 4.07 2.13 6.46
N THR A 92 4.20 3.38 6.02
CA THR A 92 3.88 4.58 6.80
C THR A 92 2.51 5.16 6.50
N THR A 93 1.91 4.71 5.39
CA THR A 93 0.58 5.12 4.96
C THR A 93 -0.11 3.94 4.27
N PHE A 94 -1.31 3.61 4.68
CA PHE A 94 -2.16 2.66 3.95
C PHE A 94 -3.47 3.31 3.49
N TYR A 95 -4.08 2.73 2.45
CA TYR A 95 -5.44 3.02 2.05
C TYR A 95 -6.33 1.80 2.28
N ASP A 96 -7.41 1.99 3.03
CA ASP A 96 -8.33 0.90 3.32
C ASP A 96 -9.52 0.87 2.36
N MET A 97 -9.87 -0.35 1.93
CA MET A 97 -10.93 -0.62 0.98
C MET A 97 -12.33 -0.51 1.61
N PRO A 98 -13.38 -0.21 0.80
CA PRO A 98 -14.72 0.12 1.30
C PRO A 98 -15.57 -1.08 1.74
N ASN A 99 -15.16 -2.31 1.47
CA ASN A 99 -15.95 -3.54 1.69
C ASN A 99 -15.95 -4.02 3.16
N THR A 100 -16.30 -3.14 4.05
CA THR A 100 -16.49 -3.37 5.49
C THR A 100 -17.98 -3.53 5.83
N VAL A 101 -18.34 -3.71 7.11
CA VAL A 101 -19.74 -3.82 7.57
C VAL A 101 -19.99 -2.77 8.67
N PRO A 102 -20.72 -1.68 8.35
CA PRO A 102 -21.29 -1.35 7.05
C PRO A 102 -20.24 -1.01 5.99
N ALA A 103 -20.61 -1.15 4.71
CA ALA A 103 -19.75 -0.72 3.60
C ALA A 103 -19.59 0.80 3.58
N THR A 104 -18.42 1.28 3.13
CA THR A 104 -18.09 2.71 3.08
C THR A 104 -18.66 3.36 1.81
N THR A 105 -19.99 3.42 1.72
CA THR A 105 -20.74 3.89 0.54
C THR A 105 -21.62 5.12 0.82
N THR A 106 -21.54 5.66 2.04
CA THR A 106 -22.18 6.92 2.45
C THR A 106 -21.15 7.82 3.14
N LEU A 107 -21.36 9.14 3.13
CA LEU A 107 -20.50 10.07 3.85
C LEU A 107 -20.44 9.76 5.35
N GLU A 108 -21.54 9.38 5.96
CA GLU A 108 -21.61 9.01 7.37
C GLU A 108 -20.67 7.82 7.67
N ASN A 109 -20.77 6.73 6.90
CA ASN A 109 -19.91 5.56 7.08
C ASN A 109 -18.44 5.87 6.87
N LEU A 110 -18.11 6.77 5.89
CA LEU A 110 -16.75 7.22 5.66
C LEU A 110 -16.18 8.00 6.85
N LEU A 111 -16.95 8.94 7.41
CA LEU A 111 -16.53 9.74 8.56
C LEU A 111 -16.35 8.87 9.82
N ASN A 112 -17.29 7.97 10.07
CA ASN A 112 -17.20 7.01 11.17
C ASN A 112 -15.95 6.12 11.06
N LYS A 113 -15.66 5.62 9.85
CA LYS A 113 -14.46 4.79 9.58
C LYS A 113 -13.18 5.59 9.78
N LYS A 114 -13.13 6.84 9.31
CA LYS A 114 -11.99 7.75 9.56
C LYS A 114 -11.76 8.01 11.04
N GLU A 115 -12.83 8.20 11.82
CA GLU A 115 -12.72 8.41 13.26
C GLU A 115 -12.15 7.16 13.95
N LEU A 116 -12.60 5.96 13.58
CA LEU A 116 -12.08 4.70 14.11
C LEU A 116 -10.59 4.57 13.80
N ALA A 117 -10.18 4.78 12.54
CA ALA A 117 -8.79 4.72 12.12
C ALA A 117 -7.92 5.75 12.87
N GLY A 118 -8.40 6.99 13.00
CA GLY A 118 -7.69 8.06 13.72
C GLY A 118 -7.45 7.81 15.21
N LYS A 119 -8.33 7.01 15.84
CA LYS A 119 -8.18 6.61 17.25
C LYS A 119 -7.18 5.47 17.45
N LYS A 120 -7.00 4.60 16.45
CA LYS A 120 -6.28 3.32 16.61
C LYS A 120 -4.98 3.25 15.84
N SER A 121 -4.97 3.74 14.61
CA SER A 121 -3.85 3.55 13.69
C SER A 121 -2.56 4.23 14.18
N VAL A 122 -1.45 3.50 14.15
CA VAL A 122 -0.11 4.03 14.44
C VAL A 122 0.59 4.58 13.19
N VAL A 123 0.07 4.31 11.99
CA VAL A 123 0.55 4.88 10.72
C VAL A 123 -0.55 5.71 10.05
N ASN A 124 -0.20 6.53 9.08
CA ASN A 124 -1.17 7.35 8.36
C ASN A 124 -2.13 6.49 7.53
N PHE A 125 -3.31 7.03 7.23
CA PHE A 125 -4.34 6.29 6.53
C PHE A 125 -5.15 7.15 5.56
N GLY A 126 -5.51 6.54 4.44
CA GLY A 126 -6.55 6.97 3.53
C GLY A 126 -7.67 5.94 3.49
N ILE A 127 -8.84 6.32 2.99
CA ILE A 127 -9.98 5.42 2.84
C ILE A 127 -10.56 5.62 1.44
N HIS A 128 -10.65 4.54 0.68
CA HIS A 128 -11.37 4.53 -0.58
C HIS A 128 -12.88 4.56 -0.33
N PHE A 129 -13.57 5.43 -1.07
CA PHE A 129 -15.02 5.43 -1.06
C PHE A 129 -15.56 4.34 -1.99
N GLY A 130 -16.65 3.69 -1.63
CA GLY A 130 -17.22 2.59 -2.41
C GLY A 130 -18.33 3.04 -3.34
N GLY A 131 -18.28 2.61 -4.61
CA GLY A 131 -19.45 2.57 -5.46
C GLY A 131 -20.41 1.47 -4.99
N SER A 132 -21.72 1.64 -5.18
CA SER A 132 -22.75 0.72 -4.72
C SER A 132 -23.71 0.31 -5.83
N LYS A 133 -24.11 -0.97 -5.86
CA LYS A 133 -25.18 -1.47 -6.74
C LYS A 133 -26.54 -0.76 -6.53
N ASN A 134 -26.72 -0.10 -5.39
CA ASN A 134 -27.92 0.66 -5.06
C ASN A 134 -27.86 2.12 -5.52
N ASN A 135 -26.96 2.44 -6.45
CA ASN A 135 -26.77 3.79 -7.01
C ASN A 135 -26.53 4.86 -5.93
N ASN A 136 -25.29 5.03 -5.51
CA ASN A 136 -24.89 6.06 -4.54
C ASN A 136 -24.14 7.24 -5.15
N ILE A 137 -24.44 7.62 -6.41
CA ILE A 137 -23.74 8.69 -7.15
C ILE A 137 -23.81 10.02 -6.40
N ASP A 138 -24.94 10.35 -5.76
CA ASP A 138 -25.08 11.58 -4.99
C ASP A 138 -24.17 11.59 -3.75
N GLU A 139 -23.98 10.45 -3.09
CA GLU A 139 -23.02 10.34 -1.99
C GLU A 139 -21.56 10.44 -2.50
N ILE A 140 -21.25 9.88 -3.69
CA ILE A 140 -19.94 10.05 -4.34
C ILE A 140 -19.66 11.54 -4.57
N ARG A 141 -20.58 12.29 -5.21
CA ARG A 141 -20.43 13.73 -5.42
C ARG A 141 -20.19 14.47 -4.11
N LYS A 142 -21.03 14.23 -3.11
CA LYS A 142 -20.96 14.85 -1.79
C LYS A 142 -19.62 14.61 -1.07
N VAL A 143 -19.09 13.39 -1.15
CA VAL A 143 -17.82 13.02 -0.53
C VAL A 143 -16.63 13.68 -1.24
N LEU A 144 -16.64 13.72 -2.58
CA LEU A 144 -15.58 14.34 -3.36
C LEU A 144 -15.59 15.87 -3.25
N GLU A 145 -16.76 16.52 -3.27
CA GLU A 145 -16.91 17.96 -3.05
C GLU A 145 -16.40 18.38 -1.67
N LYS A 146 -16.70 17.59 -0.63
CA LYS A 146 -16.22 17.82 0.73
C LYS A 146 -14.75 17.43 0.93
N LYS A 147 -14.11 16.81 -0.08
CA LYS A 147 -12.71 16.30 -0.02
C LYS A 147 -12.50 15.31 1.12
N GLU A 148 -13.51 14.51 1.40
CA GLU A 148 -13.40 13.44 2.39
C GLU A 148 -12.78 12.16 1.82
N ALA A 149 -12.86 11.96 0.51
CA ALA A 149 -12.07 10.98 -0.25
C ALA A 149 -11.71 11.58 -1.62
N ASN A 150 -10.74 10.97 -2.30
CA ASN A 150 -10.30 11.39 -3.65
C ASN A 150 -10.41 10.27 -4.68
N THR A 151 -10.88 9.11 -4.26
CA THR A 151 -10.94 7.89 -5.07
C THR A 151 -12.24 7.14 -4.82
N VAL A 152 -12.72 6.44 -5.86
CA VAL A 152 -13.89 5.56 -5.74
C VAL A 152 -13.50 4.14 -6.15
N LYS A 153 -13.70 3.17 -5.27
CA LYS A 153 -13.48 1.75 -5.53
C LYS A 153 -14.77 1.07 -5.95
N ILE A 154 -14.70 0.27 -7.03
CA ILE A 154 -15.79 -0.59 -7.49
C ILE A 154 -15.33 -2.02 -7.69
N PHE A 155 -16.27 -2.94 -7.66
CA PHE A 155 -16.07 -4.36 -7.91
C PHE A 155 -16.93 -4.76 -9.13
N MET A 156 -16.24 -5.16 -10.21
CA MET A 156 -16.88 -5.54 -11.49
C MET A 156 -16.93 -7.07 -11.67
N ASN A 157 -16.29 -7.83 -10.78
CA ASN A 157 -16.37 -9.29 -10.69
C ASN A 157 -16.70 -9.71 -9.26
N VAL A 158 -17.16 -10.94 -9.09
CA VAL A 158 -17.49 -11.54 -7.78
C VAL A 158 -16.22 -11.69 -6.94
N THR A 159 -16.24 -11.11 -5.74
CA THR A 159 -15.18 -11.22 -4.75
C THR A 159 -15.78 -11.29 -3.35
N THR A 160 -14.98 -11.08 -2.29
CA THR A 160 -15.48 -11.06 -0.91
C THR A 160 -16.32 -9.81 -0.65
N GLY A 161 -17.58 -10.00 -0.23
CA GLY A 161 -18.55 -8.94 0.05
C GLY A 161 -19.63 -8.79 -1.02
N GLU A 162 -20.63 -7.95 -0.76
CA GLU A 162 -21.82 -7.76 -1.61
C GLU A 162 -21.77 -6.45 -2.42
N MET A 163 -20.60 -6.09 -2.92
CA MET A 163 -20.39 -4.80 -3.60
C MET A 163 -20.25 -4.93 -5.13
N LEU A 164 -20.62 -6.06 -5.71
CA LEU A 164 -20.61 -6.24 -7.18
C LEU A 164 -21.57 -5.27 -7.85
N ILE A 165 -21.10 -4.58 -8.90
CA ILE A 165 -21.89 -3.66 -9.72
C ILE A 165 -21.91 -4.19 -11.15
N GLU A 166 -23.08 -4.57 -11.65
CA GLU A 166 -23.30 -5.07 -13.01
C GLU A 166 -24.01 -4.06 -13.91
N ASP A 167 -24.76 -3.13 -13.31
CA ASP A 167 -25.57 -2.13 -14.02
C ASP A 167 -24.68 -1.08 -14.74
N ASP A 168 -24.84 -0.99 -16.05
CA ASP A 168 -24.05 -0.14 -16.93
C ASP A 168 -24.28 1.36 -16.68
N GLU A 169 -25.49 1.78 -16.32
CA GLU A 169 -25.79 3.19 -16.04
C GLU A 169 -25.21 3.61 -14.69
N ILE A 170 -25.19 2.71 -13.70
CA ILE A 170 -24.51 2.97 -12.42
C ILE A 170 -23.00 3.08 -12.64
N LEU A 171 -22.40 2.14 -13.37
CA LEU A 171 -20.98 2.18 -13.71
C LEU A 171 -20.60 3.47 -14.42
N LYS A 172 -21.35 3.85 -15.48
CA LYS A 172 -21.18 5.11 -16.20
C LYS A 172 -21.24 6.30 -15.26
N GLY A 173 -22.29 6.39 -14.42
CA GLY A 173 -22.46 7.49 -13.48
C GLY A 173 -21.30 7.60 -12.48
N ILE A 174 -20.73 6.49 -12.03
CA ILE A 174 -19.55 6.48 -11.17
C ILE A 174 -18.33 7.05 -11.90
N PHE A 175 -18.04 6.60 -13.13
CA PHE A 175 -16.92 7.11 -13.91
C PHE A 175 -17.06 8.62 -14.22
N GLU A 176 -18.24 9.09 -14.58
CA GLU A 176 -18.52 10.51 -14.87
C GLU A 176 -18.28 11.43 -13.65
N ASN A 177 -18.52 10.91 -12.44
CA ASN A 177 -18.50 11.71 -11.20
C ASN A 177 -17.26 11.47 -10.33
N SER A 178 -16.26 10.70 -10.80
CA SER A 178 -15.06 10.39 -10.04
C SER A 178 -13.79 10.89 -10.73
N GLU A 179 -12.81 11.37 -9.97
CA GLU A 179 -11.49 11.76 -10.50
C GLU A 179 -10.61 10.52 -10.79
N LEU A 180 -10.69 9.50 -9.93
CA LEU A 180 -9.97 8.24 -10.07
C LEU A 180 -10.87 7.09 -9.61
N VAL A 181 -11.18 6.18 -10.53
CA VAL A 181 -11.92 4.95 -10.23
C VAL A 181 -10.94 3.78 -10.10
N LEU A 182 -10.96 3.10 -8.95
CA LEU A 182 -10.23 1.86 -8.73
C LEU A 182 -11.15 0.68 -9.01
N VAL A 183 -10.69 -0.28 -9.80
CA VAL A 183 -11.52 -1.43 -10.18
C VAL A 183 -10.91 -2.75 -9.72
N HIS A 184 -11.73 -3.60 -9.09
CA HIS A 184 -11.52 -5.04 -9.12
C HIS A 184 -12.17 -5.55 -10.39
N ALA A 185 -11.38 -5.89 -11.40
CA ALA A 185 -11.84 -6.34 -12.71
C ALA A 185 -10.94 -7.46 -13.21
N GLU A 186 -11.56 -8.52 -13.74
CA GLU A 186 -10.88 -9.68 -14.31
C GLU A 186 -11.37 -9.90 -15.75
N ASN A 187 -10.51 -10.44 -16.61
CA ASN A 187 -10.83 -10.85 -17.99
C ASN A 187 -11.44 -9.71 -18.83
N GLU A 188 -12.69 -9.89 -19.34
CA GLU A 188 -13.40 -8.92 -20.16
C GLU A 188 -13.84 -7.66 -19.38
N MET A 189 -13.93 -7.73 -18.05
CA MET A 189 -14.28 -6.57 -17.24
C MET A 189 -13.17 -5.51 -17.25
N ILE A 190 -11.92 -5.89 -17.51
CA ILE A 190 -10.81 -4.94 -17.72
C ILE A 190 -11.08 -4.12 -19.00
N ASP A 191 -11.45 -4.76 -20.10
CA ASP A 191 -11.78 -4.07 -21.36
C ASP A 191 -12.96 -3.12 -21.16
N LYS A 192 -13.99 -3.55 -20.40
CA LYS A 192 -15.15 -2.73 -20.04
C LYS A 192 -14.75 -1.52 -19.19
N ALA A 193 -13.90 -1.70 -18.19
CA ALA A 193 -13.41 -0.61 -17.35
C ALA A 193 -12.58 0.42 -18.16
N ILE A 194 -11.71 -0.06 -19.06
CA ILE A 194 -10.95 0.78 -19.97
C ILE A 194 -11.88 1.61 -20.87
N ALA A 195 -12.89 0.97 -21.49
CA ALA A 195 -13.85 1.65 -22.35
C ALA A 195 -14.68 2.70 -21.60
N LEU A 196 -15.11 2.39 -20.36
CA LEU A 196 -15.82 3.34 -19.50
C LEU A 196 -14.93 4.54 -19.15
N ASN A 197 -13.66 4.29 -18.78
CA ASN A 197 -12.73 5.38 -18.49
C ASN A 197 -12.48 6.26 -19.71
N GLN A 198 -12.25 5.68 -20.89
CA GLN A 198 -12.01 6.43 -22.12
C GLN A 198 -13.18 7.29 -22.54
N LYS A 199 -14.39 6.86 -22.26
CA LYS A 199 -15.61 7.55 -22.68
C LYS A 199 -16.13 8.55 -21.64
N TYR A 200 -16.04 8.23 -20.37
CA TYR A 200 -16.71 8.94 -19.29
C TYR A 200 -15.80 9.33 -18.13
N GLY A 201 -14.67 8.59 -17.93
CA GLY A 201 -13.83 8.72 -16.74
C GLY A 201 -12.78 9.82 -16.85
N LYS A 202 -12.12 10.11 -15.73
CA LYS A 202 -10.99 11.03 -15.62
C LYS A 202 -9.71 10.32 -15.20
N GLY A 203 -9.80 9.07 -14.73
CA GLY A 203 -8.70 8.21 -14.38
C GLY A 203 -9.17 6.82 -13.96
N LEU A 204 -8.41 5.81 -14.34
CA LEU A 204 -8.65 4.40 -14.02
C LEU A 204 -7.43 3.80 -13.33
N TYR A 205 -7.66 3.10 -12.23
CA TYR A 205 -6.64 2.31 -11.54
C TYR A 205 -7.09 0.85 -11.51
N VAL A 206 -6.37 0.00 -12.25
CA VAL A 206 -6.63 -1.44 -12.31
C VAL A 206 -5.86 -2.12 -11.18
N CYS A 207 -6.60 -2.59 -10.19
CA CYS A 207 -6.06 -3.26 -9.00
C CYS A 207 -5.50 -4.64 -9.34
N HIS A 208 -4.48 -5.08 -8.59
CA HIS A 208 -4.01 -6.48 -8.46
C HIS A 208 -4.02 -7.30 -9.76
N ILE A 209 -3.44 -6.81 -10.85
CA ILE A 209 -3.40 -7.52 -12.15
C ILE A 209 -2.60 -8.83 -12.02
N PRO A 210 -3.21 -10.01 -12.28
CA PRO A 210 -2.61 -11.30 -11.97
C PRO A 210 -1.87 -11.96 -13.14
N SER A 211 -2.11 -11.53 -14.39
CA SER A 211 -1.71 -12.27 -15.58
C SER A 211 -1.11 -11.40 -16.69
N ALA A 212 -0.36 -12.07 -17.56
CA ALA A 212 0.19 -11.46 -18.77
C ALA A 212 -0.91 -10.96 -19.71
N ASP A 213 -1.99 -11.70 -19.88
CA ASP A 213 -3.03 -11.34 -20.86
C ASP A 213 -3.83 -10.13 -20.41
N GLU A 214 -4.14 -10.04 -19.11
CA GLU A 214 -4.82 -8.87 -18.55
C GLU A 214 -3.92 -7.63 -18.55
N LEU A 215 -2.63 -7.77 -18.20
CA LEU A 215 -1.70 -6.65 -18.23
C LEU A 215 -1.45 -6.12 -19.64
N LYS A 216 -1.40 -6.99 -20.68
CA LYS A 216 -1.27 -6.54 -22.07
C LYS A 216 -2.39 -5.60 -22.50
N LYS A 217 -3.63 -5.85 -22.09
CA LYS A 217 -4.80 -4.97 -22.35
C LYS A 217 -4.56 -3.59 -21.75
N VAL A 218 -4.11 -3.53 -20.49
CA VAL A 218 -3.80 -2.28 -19.80
C VAL A 218 -2.62 -1.55 -20.46
N ILE A 219 -1.54 -2.24 -20.84
CA ILE A 219 -0.40 -1.67 -21.54
C ILE A 219 -0.81 -1.05 -22.88
N GLU A 220 -1.63 -1.75 -23.65
CA GLU A 220 -2.15 -1.25 -24.93
C GLU A 220 -3.00 0.00 -24.74
N ALA A 221 -3.90 -0.01 -23.76
CA ALA A 221 -4.72 1.16 -23.43
C ALA A 221 -3.88 2.35 -22.96
N LYS A 222 -2.83 2.14 -22.16
CA LYS A 222 -1.86 3.18 -21.74
C LYS A 222 -1.13 3.77 -22.95
N LYS A 223 -0.70 2.95 -23.91
CA LYS A 223 -0.05 3.43 -25.15
C LYS A 223 -1.01 4.28 -25.97
N ASN A 224 -2.25 3.85 -26.15
CA ASN A 224 -3.26 4.58 -26.89
C ASN A 224 -3.60 5.92 -26.20
N ASN A 225 -3.63 5.99 -24.88
CA ASN A 225 -3.83 7.22 -24.13
C ASN A 225 -2.70 8.24 -24.37
N LYS A 226 -1.43 7.81 -24.36
CA LYS A 226 -0.28 8.69 -24.67
C LYS A 226 -0.39 9.33 -26.05
N LEU A 227 -0.82 8.55 -27.05
CA LEU A 227 -1.06 9.06 -28.40
C LEU A 227 -2.19 10.09 -28.46
N ASN A 228 -3.14 10.05 -27.53
CA ASN A 228 -4.32 10.92 -27.43
C ASN A 228 -4.20 12.02 -26.33
N ASN A 229 -2.96 12.45 -25.99
CA ASN A 229 -2.68 13.49 -25.00
C ASN A 229 -3.10 13.16 -23.55
N GLU A 230 -3.08 11.89 -23.16
CA GLU A 230 -3.28 11.40 -21.78
C GLU A 230 -4.53 11.91 -21.04
N LYS A 231 -5.62 12.15 -21.77
CA LYS A 231 -6.86 12.69 -21.17
C LYS A 231 -7.50 11.79 -20.11
N HIS A 232 -7.23 10.48 -20.16
CA HIS A 232 -7.86 9.47 -19.32
C HIS A 232 -6.79 8.50 -18.78
N PRO A 233 -5.95 8.94 -17.82
CA PRO A 233 -4.84 8.12 -17.34
C PRO A 233 -5.31 6.77 -16.83
N ILE A 234 -4.47 5.75 -17.06
CA ILE A 234 -4.70 4.38 -16.61
C ILE A 234 -3.47 3.92 -15.84
N PHE A 235 -3.69 3.41 -14.64
CA PHE A 235 -2.65 2.92 -13.74
C PHE A 235 -2.81 1.42 -13.52
N ALA A 236 -1.68 0.71 -13.45
CA ALA A 236 -1.60 -0.74 -13.26
C ALA A 236 -0.97 -1.06 -11.92
N GLU A 237 -1.67 -1.80 -11.07
CA GLU A 237 -1.16 -2.36 -9.84
C GLU A 237 -0.86 -3.85 -10.00
N VAL A 238 0.25 -4.30 -9.41
CA VAL A 238 0.50 -5.72 -9.15
C VAL A 238 0.70 -5.93 -7.65
N THR A 239 0.51 -7.16 -7.20
CA THR A 239 0.71 -7.50 -5.79
C THR A 239 1.92 -8.42 -5.61
N PRO A 240 2.58 -8.41 -4.44
CA PRO A 240 3.67 -9.34 -4.16
C PRO A 240 3.27 -10.80 -4.39
N HIS A 241 2.06 -11.20 -4.04
CA HIS A 241 1.64 -12.57 -4.22
C HIS A 241 1.49 -12.99 -5.70
N HIS A 242 1.08 -12.10 -6.61
CA HIS A 242 1.09 -12.39 -8.05
C HIS A 242 2.50 -12.35 -8.67
N LEU A 243 3.49 -11.77 -7.97
CA LEU A 243 4.89 -11.80 -8.40
C LEU A 243 5.64 -13.04 -7.92
N PHE A 244 5.34 -13.55 -6.72
CA PHE A 244 6.12 -14.59 -6.06
C PHE A 244 5.41 -15.94 -5.95
N LEU A 245 4.07 -15.97 -5.91
CA LEU A 245 3.27 -17.18 -5.83
C LEU A 245 2.64 -17.51 -7.19
N ASN A 246 2.30 -18.78 -7.41
CA ASN A 246 1.64 -19.24 -8.63
C ASN A 246 0.77 -20.46 -8.35
N GLU A 247 0.00 -20.91 -9.35
CA GLU A 247 -0.89 -22.05 -9.22
C GLU A 247 -0.17 -23.34 -8.79
N LYS A 248 1.09 -23.56 -9.24
CA LYS A 248 1.87 -24.74 -8.85
C LYS A 248 2.20 -24.75 -7.35
N ILE A 249 2.51 -23.58 -6.77
CA ILE A 249 2.72 -23.42 -5.32
C ILE A 249 1.41 -23.66 -4.59
N ARG A 250 0.31 -23.08 -5.06
CA ARG A 250 -1.02 -23.28 -4.47
C ARG A 250 -1.40 -24.76 -4.45
N GLU A 251 -1.20 -25.46 -5.57
CA GLU A 251 -1.58 -26.88 -5.72
C GLU A 251 -0.57 -27.87 -5.09
N SER A 252 0.51 -27.38 -4.48
CA SER A 252 1.58 -28.25 -3.96
C SER A 252 1.15 -29.15 -2.80
N ASN A 253 0.15 -28.74 -2.01
CA ASN A 253 -0.44 -29.49 -0.92
C ASN A 253 -1.81 -28.93 -0.52
N GLU A 254 -2.61 -29.68 0.24
CA GLU A 254 -3.97 -29.28 0.63
C GLU A 254 -4.00 -27.99 1.49
N ARG A 255 -3.00 -27.79 2.39
CA ARG A 255 -2.90 -26.55 3.18
C ARG A 255 -2.74 -25.34 2.27
N ASN A 256 -1.84 -25.39 1.28
CA ASN A 256 -1.62 -24.31 0.34
C ASN A 256 -2.85 -24.05 -0.53
N LYS A 257 -3.55 -25.08 -0.98
CA LYS A 257 -4.82 -24.91 -1.72
C LYS A 257 -5.84 -24.09 -0.96
N MET A 258 -5.89 -24.26 0.37
CA MET A 258 -6.81 -23.53 1.23
C MET A 258 -6.30 -22.12 1.54
N LEU A 259 -5.06 -21.99 2.03
CA LEU A 259 -4.52 -20.73 2.49
C LEU A 259 -4.29 -19.73 1.35
N LEU A 260 -3.87 -20.20 0.17
CA LEU A 260 -3.53 -19.34 -0.98
C LEU A 260 -4.73 -19.05 -1.91
N ARG A 261 -5.97 -19.24 -1.43
CA ARG A 261 -7.17 -18.79 -2.14
C ARG A 261 -7.30 -17.28 -2.10
N MET A 262 -7.48 -16.67 -3.27
CA MET A 262 -7.62 -15.23 -3.45
C MET A 262 -8.38 -14.91 -4.74
N LYS A 263 -8.76 -13.67 -4.92
CA LYS A 263 -9.31 -13.11 -6.17
C LYS A 263 -8.61 -11.79 -6.49
N PRO A 264 -8.05 -11.64 -7.70
CA PRO A 264 -7.90 -12.66 -8.77
C PRO A 264 -7.02 -13.83 -8.34
N GLU A 265 -7.26 -15.01 -8.91
CA GLU A 265 -6.50 -16.22 -8.54
C GLU A 265 -5.04 -16.14 -8.96
N LEU A 266 -4.16 -16.88 -8.25
CA LEU A 266 -2.79 -17.11 -8.67
C LEU A 266 -2.76 -17.78 -10.04
N ARG A 267 -1.89 -17.29 -10.91
CA ARG A 267 -1.75 -17.76 -12.30
C ARG A 267 -0.49 -18.61 -12.48
N LYS A 268 -0.12 -18.89 -13.73
CA LYS A 268 1.06 -19.70 -14.06
C LYS A 268 2.36 -18.98 -13.70
N LYS A 269 3.44 -19.74 -13.56
CA LYS A 269 4.77 -19.18 -13.39
C LYS A 269 5.18 -18.24 -14.53
N SER A 270 4.74 -18.51 -15.75
CA SER A 270 4.96 -17.64 -16.92
C SER A 270 4.34 -16.25 -16.74
N ASP A 271 3.22 -16.14 -16.00
CA ASP A 271 2.60 -14.87 -15.68
C ASP A 271 3.47 -14.09 -14.67
N ASN A 272 3.99 -14.76 -13.63
CA ASN A 272 4.95 -14.11 -12.73
C ASN A 272 6.16 -13.54 -13.52
N GLU A 273 6.73 -14.31 -14.43
CA GLU A 273 7.88 -13.90 -15.26
C GLU A 273 7.54 -12.69 -16.14
N PHE A 274 6.35 -12.67 -16.72
CA PHE A 274 5.87 -11.53 -17.51
C PHE A 274 5.67 -10.27 -16.65
N LEU A 275 5.07 -10.41 -15.47
CA LEU A 275 4.87 -9.29 -14.53
C LEU A 275 6.21 -8.69 -14.09
N TRP A 276 7.22 -9.51 -13.79
CA TRP A 276 8.57 -9.05 -13.47
C TRP A 276 9.21 -8.29 -14.63
N LYS A 277 9.06 -8.80 -15.86
CA LYS A 277 9.53 -8.10 -17.06
C LYS A 277 8.84 -6.74 -17.20
N ALA A 278 7.53 -6.69 -17.05
CA ALA A 278 6.73 -5.48 -17.16
C ALA A 278 7.10 -4.41 -16.09
N ILE A 279 7.45 -4.83 -14.87
CA ILE A 279 8.00 -3.93 -13.84
C ILE A 279 9.27 -3.26 -14.35
N ASN A 280 10.22 -4.04 -14.86
CA ASN A 280 11.51 -3.52 -15.34
C ASN A 280 11.37 -2.65 -16.61
N GLU A 281 10.33 -2.87 -17.40
CA GLU A 281 9.98 -2.05 -18.57
C GLU A 281 9.17 -0.78 -18.20
N GLY A 282 8.81 -0.59 -16.91
CA GLY A 282 8.05 0.56 -16.45
C GLY A 282 6.57 0.55 -16.85
N CYS A 283 6.01 -0.63 -17.11
CA CYS A 283 4.60 -0.79 -17.49
C CYS A 283 3.66 -0.83 -16.27
N ILE A 284 4.21 -1.20 -15.09
CA ILE A 284 3.52 -1.23 -13.80
C ILE A 284 3.73 0.11 -13.08
N ASP A 285 2.70 0.60 -12.43
CA ASP A 285 2.75 1.90 -11.73
C ASP A 285 2.93 1.73 -10.23
N THR A 286 2.33 0.70 -9.62
CA THR A 286 2.38 0.50 -8.17
C THR A 286 2.47 -0.97 -7.79
N ILE A 287 2.94 -1.19 -6.57
CA ILE A 287 2.85 -2.46 -5.85
C ILE A 287 1.98 -2.23 -4.62
N GLY A 288 0.74 -2.73 -4.66
CA GLY A 288 -0.17 -2.79 -3.52
C GLY A 288 -0.19 -4.19 -2.93
N THR A 289 -0.48 -4.35 -1.65
CA THR A 289 -0.43 -5.68 -1.02
C THR A 289 -1.69 -6.50 -1.24
N ASP A 290 -2.82 -5.85 -1.42
CA ASP A 290 -4.14 -6.47 -1.24
C ASP A 290 -4.19 -7.26 0.08
N HIS A 291 -3.66 -6.64 1.16
CA HIS A 291 -3.71 -7.22 2.49
C HIS A 291 -5.16 -7.49 2.89
N ALA A 292 -5.55 -8.74 2.79
CA ALA A 292 -6.94 -9.19 2.99
C ALA A 292 -6.97 -10.38 3.97
N PRO A 293 -6.67 -10.14 5.26
CA PRO A 293 -6.50 -11.19 6.27
C PRO A 293 -7.79 -11.94 6.57
N HIS A 294 -7.65 -13.24 6.80
CA HIS A 294 -8.63 -14.18 7.33
C HIS A 294 -7.96 -15.06 8.37
N LEU A 295 -8.71 -15.52 9.35
CA LEU A 295 -8.20 -16.52 10.29
C LEU A 295 -7.88 -17.82 9.57
N ILE A 296 -6.87 -18.56 10.05
CA ILE A 296 -6.50 -19.85 9.46
C ILE A 296 -7.67 -20.82 9.45
N GLU A 297 -8.45 -20.88 10.53
CA GLU A 297 -9.64 -21.72 10.67
C GLU A 297 -10.67 -21.40 9.59
N GLU A 298 -10.92 -20.13 9.32
CA GLU A 298 -11.84 -19.74 8.24
C GLU A 298 -11.30 -20.17 6.85
N LYS A 299 -9.99 -20.02 6.62
CA LYS A 299 -9.36 -20.44 5.36
C LYS A 299 -9.45 -21.94 5.16
N MET A 300 -9.36 -22.73 6.24
CA MET A 300 -9.42 -24.20 6.19
C MET A 300 -10.83 -24.75 6.10
N GLU A 301 -11.80 -24.09 6.73
CA GLU A 301 -13.19 -24.59 6.81
C GLU A 301 -14.13 -23.99 5.77
N LYS A 302 -13.83 -22.77 5.28
CA LYS A 302 -14.71 -22.04 4.37
C LYS A 302 -13.98 -21.63 3.09
N VAL A 303 -14.75 -21.39 2.04
CA VAL A 303 -14.24 -20.75 0.83
C VAL A 303 -14.13 -19.25 1.08
N THR A 304 -12.92 -18.78 1.44
CA THR A 304 -12.61 -17.37 1.63
C THR A 304 -11.48 -16.94 0.71
N PHE A 305 -11.53 -15.69 0.24
CA PHE A 305 -10.54 -15.13 -0.69
C PHE A 305 -9.78 -14.00 -0.02
N GLY A 306 -8.45 -14.07 -0.01
CA GLY A 306 -7.55 -13.08 0.54
C GLY A 306 -6.45 -13.65 1.44
N MET A 307 -5.37 -12.91 1.59
CA MET A 307 -4.18 -13.26 2.37
C MET A 307 -3.59 -12.00 3.04
N PRO A 308 -2.88 -12.15 4.19
CA PRO A 308 -2.09 -11.04 4.73
C PRO A 308 -0.86 -10.75 3.87
N GLY A 309 -0.43 -9.47 3.80
CA GLY A 309 0.69 -9.07 2.94
C GLY A 309 1.56 -7.92 3.45
N VAL A 310 1.04 -7.04 4.33
CA VAL A 310 1.72 -5.78 4.70
C VAL A 310 3.05 -5.97 5.40
N GLU A 311 3.23 -7.01 6.21
CA GLU A 311 4.49 -7.26 6.93
C GLU A 311 5.62 -7.80 6.05
N THR A 312 5.29 -8.38 4.90
CA THR A 312 6.25 -9.10 4.05
C THR A 312 6.50 -8.42 2.71
N SER A 313 5.64 -7.48 2.28
CA SER A 313 5.68 -6.88 0.93
C SER A 313 7.04 -6.26 0.60
N LEU A 314 7.55 -5.36 1.43
CA LEU A 314 8.85 -4.72 1.23
C LEU A 314 10.00 -5.75 1.27
N ALA A 315 9.96 -6.69 2.22
CA ALA A 315 11.00 -7.70 2.36
C ALA A 315 11.09 -8.64 1.15
N LEU A 316 9.96 -8.99 0.54
CA LEU A 316 9.91 -9.74 -0.71
C LEU A 316 10.56 -8.96 -1.85
N MET A 317 10.27 -7.66 -1.97
CA MET A 317 10.88 -6.82 -3.00
C MET A 317 12.38 -6.62 -2.78
N LEU A 318 12.83 -6.51 -1.52
CA LEU A 318 14.25 -6.47 -1.17
C LEU A 318 14.94 -7.81 -1.44
N THR A 319 14.26 -8.94 -1.24
CA THR A 319 14.76 -10.26 -1.62
C THR A 319 14.94 -10.33 -3.14
N ALA A 320 13.97 -9.87 -3.92
CA ALA A 320 14.09 -9.77 -5.37
C ALA A 320 15.21 -8.82 -5.82
N TYR A 321 15.47 -7.73 -5.09
CA TYR A 321 16.63 -6.87 -5.31
C TYR A 321 17.94 -7.63 -5.10
N ASN A 322 18.07 -8.37 -4.01
CA ASN A 322 19.25 -9.19 -3.73
C ASN A 322 19.46 -10.34 -4.74
N GLU A 323 18.39 -10.80 -5.37
CA GLU A 323 18.43 -11.78 -6.47
C GLU A 323 18.69 -11.12 -7.84
N GLY A 324 18.84 -9.80 -7.91
CA GLY A 324 19.09 -9.05 -9.17
C GLY A 324 17.86 -8.88 -10.07
N LYS A 325 16.65 -9.18 -9.59
CA LYS A 325 15.40 -9.08 -10.37
C LYS A 325 14.89 -7.64 -10.52
N ILE A 326 15.21 -6.76 -9.58
CA ILE A 326 14.74 -5.37 -9.53
C ILE A 326 15.80 -4.47 -8.90
N LYS A 327 15.77 -3.17 -9.18
CA LYS A 327 16.67 -2.17 -8.58
C LYS A 327 15.98 -1.40 -7.45
N LEU A 328 16.72 -0.96 -6.42
CA LEU A 328 16.19 -0.16 -5.30
C LEU A 328 15.42 1.09 -5.74
N PRO A 329 15.89 1.91 -6.71
CA PRO A 329 15.11 3.06 -7.18
C PRO A 329 13.74 2.68 -7.77
N VAL A 330 13.62 1.48 -8.38
CA VAL A 330 12.34 1.00 -8.90
C VAL A 330 11.41 0.61 -7.77
N ILE A 331 11.92 -0.04 -6.72
CA ILE A 331 11.14 -0.35 -5.50
C ILE A 331 10.60 0.94 -4.88
N GLN A 332 11.47 1.94 -4.64
CA GLN A 332 11.05 3.24 -4.10
C GLN A 332 9.97 3.89 -4.98
N LYS A 333 10.17 3.88 -6.29
CA LYS A 333 9.19 4.46 -7.22
C LYS A 333 7.83 3.78 -7.12
N LEU A 334 7.78 2.44 -7.15
CA LEU A 334 6.53 1.67 -7.19
C LEU A 334 5.81 1.59 -5.85
N MET A 335 6.54 1.68 -4.73
CA MET A 335 5.97 1.52 -3.40
C MET A 335 5.87 2.82 -2.59
N CYS A 336 6.51 3.91 -3.03
CA CYS A 336 6.50 5.17 -2.29
C CYS A 336 6.05 6.35 -3.17
N GLU A 337 6.77 6.63 -4.27
CA GLU A 337 6.58 7.85 -5.06
C GLU A 337 5.31 7.81 -5.90
N ASN A 338 5.16 6.79 -6.74
CA ASN A 338 4.00 6.63 -7.61
C ASN A 338 2.68 6.52 -6.85
N PRO A 339 2.56 5.72 -5.75
CA PRO A 339 1.35 5.72 -4.93
C PRO A 339 0.98 7.11 -4.42
N ALA A 340 1.97 7.88 -3.94
CA ALA A 340 1.74 9.25 -3.46
C ALA A 340 1.24 10.18 -4.57
N GLU A 341 1.82 10.07 -5.77
CA GLU A 341 1.49 10.90 -6.92
C GLU A 341 0.10 10.56 -7.49
N ILE A 342 -0.17 9.28 -7.70
CA ILE A 342 -1.45 8.79 -8.23
C ILE A 342 -2.61 9.12 -7.29
N MET A 343 -2.43 8.93 -5.99
CA MET A 343 -3.41 9.26 -4.96
C MET A 343 -3.38 10.74 -4.57
N LYS A 344 -2.58 11.57 -5.26
CA LYS A 344 -2.45 13.02 -5.01
C LYS A 344 -2.15 13.38 -3.56
N ILE A 345 -1.37 12.57 -2.84
CA ILE A 345 -1.05 12.74 -1.41
C ILE A 345 -0.13 13.95 -1.21
N VAL A 346 -0.46 14.79 -0.24
CA VAL A 346 0.31 16.01 0.04
C VAL A 346 1.60 15.70 0.79
N ARG A 347 2.75 16.10 0.22
CA ARG A 347 4.08 16.10 0.85
C ARG A 347 4.50 14.77 1.49
N ARG A 348 4.21 13.63 0.84
CA ARG A 348 4.63 12.28 1.26
C ARG A 348 5.20 11.51 0.07
N GLY A 349 5.78 10.33 0.31
CA GLY A 349 6.30 9.42 -0.71
C GLY A 349 7.69 9.76 -1.25
N LYS A 350 8.33 10.86 -0.79
CA LYS A 350 9.69 11.26 -1.19
C LYS A 350 10.49 11.76 0.00
N LEU A 351 11.79 11.47 0.04
CA LEU A 351 12.72 12.17 0.93
C LEU A 351 13.00 13.55 0.34
N LYS A 352 12.36 14.57 0.90
CA LYS A 352 12.50 15.96 0.44
C LYS A 352 12.27 16.92 1.61
N GLU A 353 13.10 17.96 1.69
CA GLU A 353 12.92 19.04 2.66
C GLU A 353 11.54 19.68 2.56
N GLY A 354 10.88 19.90 3.69
CA GLY A 354 9.50 20.39 3.78
C GLY A 354 8.41 19.29 3.65
N TYR A 355 8.79 18.03 3.37
CA TYR A 355 7.86 16.89 3.37
C TYR A 355 7.68 16.33 4.77
N TYR A 356 6.57 15.67 5.02
CA TYR A 356 6.36 14.93 6.25
C TYR A 356 7.46 13.88 6.42
N ALA A 357 7.92 13.73 7.65
CA ALA A 357 8.96 12.77 8.00
C ALA A 357 8.35 11.36 8.18
N ASP A 358 7.92 10.80 7.05
CA ASP A 358 7.58 9.40 6.89
C ASP A 358 8.78 8.71 6.26
N VAL A 359 9.59 8.08 7.10
CA VAL A 359 10.92 7.57 6.73
C VAL A 359 11.09 6.16 7.27
N ILE A 360 11.71 5.29 6.49
CA ILE A 360 12.10 3.95 6.94
C ILE A 360 13.61 3.76 6.83
N VAL A 361 14.15 2.97 7.75
CA VAL A 361 15.53 2.48 7.71
C VAL A 361 15.51 0.99 7.45
N VAL A 362 16.22 0.57 6.42
CA VAL A 362 16.19 -0.80 5.91
C VAL A 362 17.58 -1.42 5.93
N ASP A 363 17.66 -2.61 6.49
CA ASP A 363 18.85 -3.47 6.37
C ASP A 363 18.68 -4.37 5.16
N THR A 364 19.32 -4.04 4.03
CA THR A 364 19.21 -4.79 2.77
C THR A 364 19.90 -6.16 2.83
N GLU A 365 20.79 -6.38 3.79
CA GLU A 365 21.58 -7.62 3.91
C GLU A 365 21.03 -8.59 4.97
N LYS A 366 20.08 -8.15 5.80
CA LYS A 366 19.53 -8.96 6.89
C LYS A 366 18.77 -10.18 6.34
N GLU A 367 19.29 -11.37 6.63
CA GLU A 367 18.58 -12.62 6.34
C GLU A 367 17.68 -13.01 7.52
N TRP A 368 16.51 -13.56 7.22
CA TRP A 368 15.53 -14.01 8.19
C TRP A 368 14.51 -14.96 7.56
N ILE A 369 13.76 -15.68 8.39
CA ILE A 369 12.74 -16.64 7.95
C ILE A 369 11.35 -16.08 8.29
N ALA A 370 10.53 -15.86 7.26
CA ALA A 370 9.19 -15.29 7.42
C ALA A 370 8.30 -16.23 8.26
N GLY A 371 7.56 -15.63 9.20
CA GLY A 371 6.66 -16.35 10.10
C GLY A 371 7.35 -17.19 11.18
N VAL A 372 8.70 -17.18 11.26
CA VAL A 372 9.49 -17.96 12.24
C VAL A 372 10.33 -17.04 13.12
N ASP A 373 11.15 -16.18 12.50
CA ASP A 373 12.08 -15.32 13.24
C ASP A 373 11.42 -14.10 13.88
N ASP A 374 10.15 -13.81 13.53
CA ASP A 374 9.38 -12.71 14.06
C ASP A 374 7.95 -13.13 14.42
N THR A 375 7.44 -12.60 15.52
CA THR A 375 6.00 -12.59 15.79
C THR A 375 5.28 -11.65 14.82
N LEU A 376 4.20 -12.10 14.20
CA LEU A 376 3.38 -11.27 13.32
C LEU A 376 2.50 -10.32 14.15
N GLU A 377 2.38 -9.08 13.70
CA GLU A 377 1.53 -8.05 14.32
C GLU A 377 0.08 -8.13 13.80
N SER A 378 -0.12 -8.61 12.56
CA SER A 378 -1.44 -8.85 12.01
C SER A 378 -2.21 -9.87 12.85
N LYS A 379 -3.44 -9.54 13.18
CA LYS A 379 -4.31 -10.34 14.05
C LYS A 379 -4.55 -11.77 13.53
N CYS A 380 -4.53 -11.95 12.22
CA CYS A 380 -4.72 -13.27 11.62
C CYS A 380 -3.59 -14.26 11.94
N GLY A 381 -2.41 -13.79 12.38
CA GLY A 381 -1.32 -14.60 12.94
C GLY A 381 -0.60 -15.54 11.97
N TRP A 382 -0.71 -15.34 10.66
CA TRP A 382 -0.03 -16.15 9.65
C TRP A 382 0.43 -15.32 8.44
N THR A 383 1.30 -15.90 7.62
CA THR A 383 1.76 -15.32 6.35
C THR A 383 1.77 -16.38 5.25
N PRO A 384 1.41 -16.04 4.00
CA PRO A 384 1.51 -16.97 2.87
C PRO A 384 2.96 -17.36 2.52
N TYR A 385 3.93 -16.70 3.11
CA TYR A 385 5.37 -16.91 2.91
C TYR A 385 6.04 -17.60 4.11
N GLU A 386 5.28 -18.29 4.95
CA GLU A 386 5.80 -19.03 6.11
C GLU A 386 6.97 -19.94 5.70
N ASN A 387 8.06 -19.92 6.48
CA ASN A 387 9.32 -20.62 6.21
C ASN A 387 10.13 -20.14 4.99
N TRP A 388 9.75 -19.06 4.32
CA TRP A 388 10.56 -18.50 3.26
C TRP A 388 11.78 -17.76 3.84
N LYS A 389 12.95 -18.04 3.24
CA LYS A 389 14.17 -17.27 3.52
C LYS A 389 14.09 -15.96 2.78
N LEU A 390 14.02 -14.85 3.49
CA LEU A 390 13.99 -13.51 2.95
C LEU A 390 15.31 -12.80 3.25
N LYS A 391 15.71 -11.90 2.35
CA LYS A 391 16.88 -11.04 2.51
C LYS A 391 16.48 -9.59 2.31
N GLY A 392 16.73 -8.79 3.34
CA GLY A 392 16.27 -7.40 3.46
C GLY A 392 15.13 -7.28 4.47
N LYS A 393 15.28 -6.33 5.40
CA LYS A 393 14.31 -6.13 6.49
C LYS A 393 14.19 -4.67 6.87
N ASN A 394 12.95 -4.21 7.07
CA ASN A 394 12.71 -2.93 7.73
C ASN A 394 13.14 -3.03 9.20
N ILE A 395 13.96 -2.08 9.67
CA ILE A 395 14.47 -2.07 11.05
C ILE A 395 13.98 -0.86 11.86
N MET A 396 13.47 0.16 11.18
CA MET A 396 12.90 1.35 11.81
C MET A 396 11.86 1.99 10.90
N THR A 397 10.74 2.41 11.48
CA THR A 397 9.70 3.18 10.81
C THR A 397 9.40 4.44 11.58
N ILE A 398 9.49 5.57 10.89
CA ILE A 398 9.17 6.91 11.40
C ILE A 398 7.93 7.39 10.65
N VAL A 399 6.91 7.84 11.38
CA VAL A 399 5.65 8.36 10.84
C VAL A 399 5.41 9.74 11.43
N ASN A 400 5.26 10.76 10.59
CA ASN A 400 5.12 12.15 11.04
C ASN A 400 6.17 12.54 12.10
N GLY A 401 7.44 12.12 11.92
CA GLY A 401 8.53 12.40 12.84
C GLY A 401 8.52 11.61 14.15
N GLU A 402 7.63 10.63 14.30
CA GLU A 402 7.59 9.73 15.46
C GLU A 402 8.15 8.36 15.09
N ILE A 403 9.07 7.81 15.88
CA ILE A 403 9.51 6.43 15.72
C ILE A 403 8.40 5.52 16.22
N VAL A 404 7.71 4.86 15.30
CA VAL A 404 6.59 3.95 15.59
C VAL A 404 7.03 2.49 15.68
N TYR A 405 8.12 2.14 15.01
CA TYR A 405 8.71 0.80 15.06
C TYR A 405 10.24 0.92 15.06
N GLU A 406 10.91 0.20 15.93
CA GLU A 406 12.36 0.13 15.99
C GLU A 406 12.81 -1.25 16.51
N LYS A 407 13.72 -1.94 15.78
CA LYS A 407 14.37 -3.17 16.20
C LYS A 407 13.42 -4.24 16.74
N GLY A 408 12.35 -4.53 16.01
CA GLY A 408 11.40 -5.59 16.36
C GLY A 408 10.29 -5.19 17.34
N LYS A 409 10.21 -3.90 17.72
CA LYS A 409 9.24 -3.42 18.72
C LYS A 409 8.39 -2.26 18.20
N ILE A 410 7.10 -2.35 18.41
CA ILE A 410 6.17 -1.23 18.24
C ILE A 410 6.28 -0.28 19.44
N ASN A 411 6.33 1.02 19.17
CA ASN A 411 6.26 2.04 20.20
C ASN A 411 4.79 2.36 20.53
N GLU A 412 4.27 1.73 21.56
CA GLU A 412 2.87 1.90 22.01
C GLU A 412 2.54 3.36 22.44
N ASN A 413 3.56 4.16 22.77
CA ASN A 413 3.41 5.56 23.18
C ASN A 413 3.56 6.55 22.01
N ALA A 414 3.80 6.08 20.78
CA ALA A 414 3.87 6.95 19.62
C ALA A 414 2.53 7.65 19.38
N LYS A 415 2.60 8.88 18.85
CA LYS A 415 1.38 9.56 18.39
C LYS A 415 0.69 8.72 17.32
N LYS A 416 -0.63 8.77 17.29
CA LYS A 416 -1.42 8.08 16.28
C LYS A 416 -1.18 8.66 14.89
N GLY A 417 -1.32 7.81 13.90
CA GLY A 417 -1.32 8.20 12.49
C GLY A 417 -2.43 9.19 12.16
N LYS A 418 -2.30 9.84 11.03
CA LYS A 418 -3.22 10.89 10.57
C LYS A 418 -3.96 10.45 9.32
N ALA A 419 -5.19 10.93 9.15
CA ALA A 419 -5.84 10.92 7.86
C ALA A 419 -4.98 11.74 6.88
N ILE A 420 -4.77 11.21 5.67
CA ILE A 420 -3.97 11.89 4.66
C ILE A 420 -4.72 13.08 4.06
N GLU A 421 -3.95 14.05 3.59
CA GLU A 421 -4.44 15.22 2.84
C GLU A 421 -4.17 15.01 1.35
N PHE A 422 -5.10 15.45 0.49
CA PHE A 422 -5.00 15.35 -0.96
C PHE A 422 -4.76 16.72 -1.60
N LEU A 423 -3.99 16.76 -2.69
CA LEU A 423 -3.92 17.91 -3.58
C LEU A 423 -5.30 18.15 -4.22
N LYS A 424 -5.59 19.43 -4.43
CA LYS A 424 -6.81 19.87 -5.13
C LYS A 424 -6.73 19.58 -6.61
#